data_5d494e8356b8e35cde830eb110b3b916
#
_entry.id   5d494e8356b8e35cde830eb110b3b916
#
_cell.length_a   1.000
_cell.length_b   1.000
_cell.length_c   1.000
_cell.angle_alpha   90.00
_cell.angle_beta   90.00
_cell.angle_gamma   90.00
#
_symmetry.space_group_name_H-M   'P 1'
#
loop_
_entity.id
_entity.type
_entity.pdbx_description
1 polymer ?
#
loop_
_entity_poly.entity_id
_entity_poly.type
_entity_poly.pdbx_seq_one_letter_code
_entity_poly.pdbx_strand_id
1 'polypeptide(L)'
;VIVKVLMTTVLMTLAFPKQSLIQSLTDKLNSITRESLTGIRVVRAYNAEDYQNDKFVAANDELTRLNLFVNRLMAILNPIMMGISSGLSVAIYWIGAYVINDAAPTARLPLFSDMVVFMSYAMQVVMGFLLMGALFIVLPRTMVSAKRINQVLDLHSSIQNPAQVQLADENLKGQVEFKDVTFRYAANSEAVIEHVSFRAEAGQTVAFIGSTGSGKSTLVNLIPRFYDVSAGEILVDGVNVQDYDLKDLRNKVGYIPQKAVLFSGDVKGNLDFGHSQETPLSEQAMWQALELAQSKNFIEDKEAGLASEVAQGGTNFSGGQRQRLAIARALARKPEILIFDDSFSALDYKTDRVLRQELAEKTKSMTKLIVAQRISTIMDADLILVLDQGKVVGQGTHKELLANNEVYQEIAYSQLSKEELEHGK
;
A
#
# COMPACT_ATOMS: atom_id res chain seq x y z
N VAL A 1 -16.10 36.72 -35.30
CA VAL A 1 -14.98 35.98 -34.70
C VAL A 1 -14.48 36.74 -33.48
N ILE A 2 -14.05 38.01 -33.58
CA ILE A 2 -13.46 38.80 -32.48
C ILE A 2 -14.36 38.82 -31.24
N VAL A 3 -15.66 39.09 -31.38
CA VAL A 3 -16.62 39.10 -30.26
C VAL A 3 -16.73 37.76 -29.59
N LYS A 4 -16.72 36.65 -30.34
CA LYS A 4 -16.74 35.28 -29.77
C LYS A 4 -15.48 34.98 -28.99
N VAL A 5 -14.31 35.30 -29.53
CA VAL A 5 -13.02 35.11 -28.86
C VAL A 5 -12.96 35.93 -27.58
N LEU A 6 -13.30 37.19 -27.62
CA LEU A 6 -13.29 38.07 -26.43
C LEU A 6 -14.22 37.55 -25.34
N MET A 7 -15.43 37.17 -25.70
CA MET A 7 -16.40 36.60 -24.72
C MET A 7 -15.92 35.28 -24.11
N THR A 8 -15.39 34.35 -24.93
CA THR A 8 -14.87 33.09 -24.44
C THR A 8 -13.70 33.34 -23.50
N THR A 9 -12.81 34.27 -23.82
CA THR A 9 -11.67 34.64 -22.95
C THR A 9 -12.16 35.21 -21.61
N VAL A 10 -13.13 36.12 -21.62
CA VAL A 10 -13.68 36.69 -20.37
C VAL A 10 -14.36 35.62 -19.51
N LEU A 11 -15.15 34.73 -20.10
CA LEU A 11 -15.81 33.65 -19.38
C LEU A 11 -14.79 32.64 -18.79
N MET A 12 -13.75 32.30 -19.56
CA MET A 12 -12.69 31.42 -19.11
C MET A 12 -11.89 32.02 -17.95
N THR A 13 -11.51 33.31 -18.03
CA THR A 13 -10.78 33.98 -16.96
C THR A 13 -11.57 34.03 -15.64
N LEU A 14 -12.91 34.11 -15.73
CA LEU A 14 -13.80 34.10 -14.57
C LEU A 14 -14.08 32.68 -14.02
N ALA A 15 -14.21 31.68 -14.92
CA ALA A 15 -14.58 30.31 -14.52
C ALA A 15 -13.39 29.45 -14.12
N PHE A 16 -12.23 29.60 -14.78
CA PHE A 16 -11.08 28.72 -14.61
C PHE A 16 -10.53 28.67 -13.15
N PRO A 17 -10.30 29.80 -12.44
CA PRO A 17 -9.85 29.75 -11.07
C PRO A 17 -10.85 29.10 -10.11
N LYS A 18 -12.16 29.22 -10.43
CA LYS A 18 -13.23 28.61 -9.62
C LYS A 18 -13.36 27.10 -9.85
N GLN A 19 -12.97 26.60 -11.03
CA GLN A 19 -12.95 25.17 -11.32
C GLN A 19 -11.94 24.38 -10.43
N SER A 20 -10.78 24.96 -10.16
CA SER A 20 -9.82 24.39 -9.22
C SER A 20 -10.36 24.36 -7.79
N LEU A 21 -11.08 25.40 -7.39
CA LEU A 21 -11.71 25.47 -6.07
C LEU A 21 -12.86 24.44 -5.91
N ILE A 22 -13.65 24.20 -6.98
CA ILE A 22 -14.67 23.14 -6.99
C ILE A 22 -14.03 21.78 -6.71
N GLN A 23 -12.88 21.49 -7.32
CA GLN A 23 -12.18 20.23 -7.08
C GLN A 23 -11.75 20.07 -5.61
N SER A 24 -11.15 21.11 -5.02
CA SER A 24 -10.72 21.06 -3.61
C SER A 24 -11.91 20.94 -2.64
N LEU A 25 -13.04 21.58 -2.92
CA LEU A 25 -14.25 21.44 -2.12
C LEU A 25 -14.91 20.08 -2.28
N THR A 26 -14.83 19.47 -3.46
CA THR A 26 -15.27 18.09 -3.70
C THR A 26 -14.42 17.11 -2.90
N ASP A 27 -13.11 17.29 -2.89
CA ASP A 27 -12.18 16.46 -2.10
C ASP A 27 -12.45 16.62 -0.59
N LYS A 28 -12.71 17.84 -0.12
CA LYS A 28 -13.13 18.13 1.26
C LYS A 28 -14.43 17.41 1.62
N LEU A 29 -15.45 17.46 0.77
CA LEU A 29 -16.73 16.79 0.98
C LEU A 29 -16.56 15.26 1.05
N ASN A 30 -15.78 14.70 0.13
CA ASN A 30 -15.44 13.27 0.12
C ASN A 30 -14.67 12.85 1.38
N SER A 31 -13.76 13.70 1.87
CA SER A 31 -13.03 13.45 3.12
C SER A 31 -13.97 13.40 4.33
N ILE A 32 -14.89 14.37 4.45
CA ILE A 32 -15.90 14.41 5.53
C ILE A 32 -16.79 13.16 5.47
N THR A 33 -17.23 12.77 4.29
CA THR A 33 -18.07 11.57 4.09
C THR A 33 -17.30 10.29 4.50
N ARG A 34 -16.05 10.15 4.07
CA ARG A 34 -15.21 9.00 4.43
C ARG A 34 -14.93 8.95 5.93
N GLU A 35 -14.63 10.09 6.56
CA GLU A 35 -14.44 10.20 8.00
C GLU A 35 -15.70 9.74 8.77
N SER A 36 -16.89 10.21 8.36
CA SER A 36 -18.16 9.82 8.94
C SER A 36 -18.45 8.32 8.79
N LEU A 37 -18.23 7.75 7.59
CA LEU A 37 -18.45 6.32 7.33
C LEU A 37 -17.46 5.44 8.10
N THR A 38 -16.17 5.81 8.13
CA THR A 38 -15.17 5.03 8.87
C THR A 38 -15.38 5.12 10.37
N GLY A 39 -15.77 6.30 10.86
CA GLY A 39 -16.02 6.58 12.28
C GLY A 39 -17.46 6.39 12.73
N ILE A 40 -18.34 5.74 11.94
CA ILE A 40 -19.79 5.70 12.22
C ILE A 40 -20.14 5.17 13.61
N ARG A 41 -19.37 4.21 14.13
CA ARG A 41 -19.57 3.70 15.49
C ARG A 41 -19.27 4.75 16.56
N VAL A 42 -18.25 5.58 16.34
CA VAL A 42 -17.88 6.67 17.24
C VAL A 42 -18.95 7.76 17.18
N VAL A 43 -19.38 8.17 15.98
CA VAL A 43 -20.47 9.14 15.79
C VAL A 43 -21.72 8.72 16.56
N ARG A 44 -22.11 7.45 16.44
CA ARG A 44 -23.27 6.87 17.16
C ARG A 44 -23.06 6.79 18.67
N ALA A 45 -21.87 6.37 19.12
CA ALA A 45 -21.57 6.22 20.54
C ALA A 45 -21.58 7.56 21.29
N TYR A 46 -21.29 8.66 20.60
CA TYR A 46 -21.26 10.02 21.18
C TYR A 46 -22.47 10.86 20.80
N ASN A 47 -23.51 10.31 20.14
CA ASN A 47 -24.69 11.04 19.64
C ASN A 47 -24.30 12.29 18.84
N ALA A 48 -23.28 12.16 17.98
CA ALA A 48 -22.69 13.27 17.24
C ALA A 48 -23.21 13.37 15.78
N GLU A 49 -24.36 12.79 15.48
CA GLU A 49 -24.97 12.78 14.15
C GLU A 49 -25.25 14.19 13.64
N ASP A 50 -25.84 15.03 14.48
CA ASP A 50 -26.17 16.41 14.12
C ASP A 50 -24.92 17.23 13.82
N TYR A 51 -23.86 17.06 14.63
CA TYR A 51 -22.58 17.71 14.39
C TYR A 51 -21.96 17.30 13.04
N GLN A 52 -21.98 16.01 12.71
CA GLN A 52 -21.45 15.52 11.42
C GLN A 52 -22.32 15.95 10.25
N ASN A 53 -23.65 16.00 10.43
CA ASN A 53 -24.57 16.50 9.43
C ASN A 53 -24.34 17.99 9.15
N ASP A 54 -24.18 18.80 10.18
CA ASP A 54 -23.92 20.24 10.03
C ASP A 54 -22.59 20.50 9.31
N LYS A 55 -21.55 19.74 9.67
CA LYS A 55 -20.24 19.77 8.99
C LYS A 55 -20.37 19.43 7.50
N PHE A 56 -21.15 18.40 7.17
CA PHE A 56 -21.41 17.99 5.79
C PHE A 56 -22.22 19.04 5.03
N VAL A 57 -23.32 19.54 5.61
CA VAL A 57 -24.21 20.55 5.00
C VAL A 57 -23.43 21.82 4.71
N ALA A 58 -22.62 22.31 5.64
CA ALA A 58 -21.79 23.50 5.43
C ALA A 58 -20.84 23.37 4.25
N ALA A 59 -20.15 22.22 4.12
CA ALA A 59 -19.25 21.95 2.99
C ALA A 59 -20.02 21.79 1.67
N ASN A 60 -21.18 21.13 1.71
CA ASN A 60 -22.04 20.93 0.54
C ASN A 60 -22.64 22.25 0.05
N ASP A 61 -23.06 23.14 0.93
CA ASP A 61 -23.60 24.47 0.56
C ASP A 61 -22.54 25.36 -0.08
N GLU A 62 -21.30 25.29 0.42
CA GLU A 62 -20.18 26.02 -0.19
C GLU A 62 -19.90 25.52 -1.61
N LEU A 63 -19.82 24.20 -1.79
CA LEU A 63 -19.65 23.56 -3.10
C LEU A 63 -20.83 23.87 -4.04
N THR A 64 -22.05 23.79 -3.54
CA THR A 64 -23.28 24.05 -4.32
C THR A 64 -23.34 25.48 -4.81
N ARG A 65 -23.04 26.46 -3.95
CA ARG A 65 -23.00 27.88 -4.35
C ARG A 65 -21.99 28.14 -5.44
N LEU A 66 -20.82 27.54 -5.33
CA LEU A 66 -19.76 27.69 -6.32
C LEU A 66 -20.12 27.03 -7.66
N ASN A 67 -20.68 25.82 -7.61
CA ASN A 67 -21.18 25.13 -8.80
C ASN A 67 -22.31 25.90 -9.49
N LEU A 68 -23.26 26.44 -8.73
CA LEU A 68 -24.36 27.28 -9.28
C LEU A 68 -23.81 28.52 -9.99
N PHE A 69 -22.81 29.18 -9.42
CA PHE A 69 -22.18 30.33 -10.06
C PHE A 69 -21.54 29.96 -11.39
N VAL A 70 -20.70 28.90 -11.42
CA VAL A 70 -20.00 28.45 -12.62
C VAL A 70 -21.01 27.96 -13.66
N ASN A 71 -22.02 27.19 -13.28
CA ASN A 71 -23.02 26.65 -14.22
C ASN A 71 -23.91 27.75 -14.79
N ARG A 72 -24.31 28.75 -14.00
CA ARG A 72 -25.04 29.93 -14.53
C ARG A 72 -24.21 30.72 -15.51
N LEU A 73 -22.90 30.90 -15.21
CA LEU A 73 -22.00 31.57 -16.16
C LEU A 73 -21.88 30.80 -17.47
N MET A 74 -21.75 29.47 -17.38
CA MET A 74 -21.67 28.60 -18.57
C MET A 74 -22.99 28.49 -19.32
N ALA A 75 -24.14 28.54 -18.65
CA ALA A 75 -25.47 28.48 -19.27
C ALA A 75 -25.75 29.68 -20.21
N ILE A 76 -25.15 30.83 -19.96
CA ILE A 76 -25.31 32.02 -20.79
C ILE A 76 -24.54 31.86 -22.13
N LEU A 77 -23.51 31.04 -22.18
CA LEU A 77 -22.63 30.88 -23.32
C LEU A 77 -23.36 30.37 -24.57
N ASN A 78 -24.17 29.32 -24.43
CA ASN A 78 -24.89 28.72 -25.54
C ASN A 78 -25.92 29.67 -26.22
N PRO A 79 -26.81 30.36 -25.49
CA PRO A 79 -27.73 31.32 -26.09
C PRO A 79 -27.03 32.47 -26.83
N ILE A 80 -25.95 33.01 -26.27
CA ILE A 80 -25.20 34.09 -26.93
C ILE A 80 -24.52 33.57 -28.21
N MET A 81 -23.91 32.38 -28.15
CA MET A 81 -23.28 31.78 -29.33
C MET A 81 -24.28 31.49 -30.44
N MET A 82 -25.47 31.00 -30.08
CA MET A 82 -26.58 30.84 -31.05
C MET A 82 -27.04 32.20 -31.63
N GLY A 83 -27.23 33.20 -30.76
CA GLY A 83 -27.60 34.55 -31.20
C GLY A 83 -26.61 35.15 -32.19
N ILE A 84 -25.31 35.07 -31.92
CA ILE A 84 -24.26 35.54 -32.84
C ILE A 84 -24.26 34.73 -34.15
N SER A 85 -24.46 33.40 -34.08
CA SER A 85 -24.52 32.57 -35.28
C SER A 85 -25.73 32.87 -36.14
N SER A 86 -26.90 33.02 -35.52
CA SER A 86 -28.15 33.41 -36.25
C SER A 86 -28.05 34.81 -36.79
N GLY A 87 -27.51 35.76 -36.04
CA GLY A 87 -27.26 37.12 -36.50
C GLY A 87 -26.30 37.17 -37.71
N LEU A 88 -25.24 36.34 -37.69
CA LEU A 88 -24.34 36.21 -38.84
C LEU A 88 -25.05 35.65 -40.05
N SER A 89 -25.91 34.64 -39.88
CA SER A 89 -26.70 34.08 -40.98
C SER A 89 -27.65 35.11 -41.59
N VAL A 90 -28.37 35.85 -40.77
CA VAL A 90 -29.25 36.92 -41.23
C VAL A 90 -28.47 38.00 -41.98
N ALA A 91 -27.31 38.41 -41.47
CA ALA A 91 -26.45 39.41 -42.12
C ALA A 91 -25.97 38.94 -43.50
N ILE A 92 -25.55 37.68 -43.64
CA ILE A 92 -25.10 37.10 -44.92
C ILE A 92 -26.25 37.07 -45.92
N TYR A 93 -27.45 36.64 -45.52
CA TYR A 93 -28.61 36.63 -46.38
C TYR A 93 -29.01 38.04 -46.75
N TRP A 94 -29.01 38.98 -45.81
CA TRP A 94 -29.40 40.40 -46.11
C TRP A 94 -28.43 41.05 -47.07
N ILE A 95 -27.14 41.00 -46.83
CA ILE A 95 -26.08 41.53 -47.68
C ILE A 95 -26.12 40.86 -49.08
N GLY A 96 -26.20 39.51 -49.06
CA GLY A 96 -26.28 38.70 -50.28
C GLY A 96 -27.48 39.06 -51.18
N ALA A 97 -28.65 39.31 -50.57
CA ALA A 97 -29.83 39.72 -51.29
C ALA A 97 -29.63 41.05 -51.99
N TYR A 98 -28.98 42.03 -51.33
CA TYR A 98 -28.64 43.30 -51.99
C TYR A 98 -27.68 43.13 -53.17
N VAL A 99 -26.59 42.35 -52.94
CA VAL A 99 -25.57 42.09 -53.98
C VAL A 99 -26.20 41.38 -55.22
N ILE A 100 -27.08 40.40 -54.99
CA ILE A 100 -27.75 39.66 -56.04
C ILE A 100 -28.76 40.55 -56.78
N ASN A 101 -29.50 41.47 -56.12
CA ASN A 101 -30.47 42.35 -56.70
C ASN A 101 -29.80 43.35 -57.65
N ASP A 102 -28.64 43.88 -57.27
CA ASP A 102 -27.89 44.86 -58.05
C ASP A 102 -27.06 44.25 -59.22
N ALA A 103 -26.94 42.90 -59.23
CA ALA A 103 -26.19 42.21 -60.27
C ALA A 103 -26.96 42.02 -61.57
N ALA A 104 -26.22 41.90 -62.68
CA ALA A 104 -26.77 41.56 -63.97
C ALA A 104 -27.53 40.23 -63.96
N PRO A 105 -28.63 40.04 -64.73
CA PRO A 105 -29.45 38.83 -64.69
C PRO A 105 -28.69 37.54 -64.88
N THR A 106 -27.63 37.51 -65.69
CA THR A 106 -26.76 36.36 -65.93
C THR A 106 -25.86 36.01 -64.74
N ALA A 107 -25.54 36.95 -63.84
CA ALA A 107 -24.69 36.77 -62.66
C ALA A 107 -25.46 36.39 -61.37
N ARG A 108 -26.78 36.54 -61.35
CA ARG A 108 -27.61 36.33 -60.14
C ARG A 108 -27.58 34.91 -59.66
N LEU A 109 -27.65 33.90 -60.51
CA LEU A 109 -27.61 32.48 -60.10
C LEU A 109 -26.25 32.06 -59.59
N PRO A 110 -25.13 32.40 -60.25
CA PRO A 110 -23.81 32.18 -59.65
C PRO A 110 -23.64 32.84 -58.27
N LEU A 111 -23.99 34.09 -58.09
CA LEU A 111 -23.90 34.83 -56.84
C LEU A 111 -24.74 34.19 -55.70
N PHE A 112 -25.94 33.69 -56.04
CA PHE A 112 -26.75 32.93 -55.08
C PHE A 112 -26.03 31.64 -54.63
N SER A 113 -25.46 30.90 -55.60
CA SER A 113 -24.67 29.72 -55.29
C SER A 113 -23.47 30.05 -54.39
N ASP A 114 -22.71 31.10 -54.68
CA ASP A 114 -21.57 31.56 -53.91
C ASP A 114 -21.99 32.00 -52.50
N MET A 115 -23.13 32.64 -52.31
CA MET A 115 -23.69 33.02 -51.02
C MET A 115 -23.97 31.76 -50.13
N VAL A 116 -24.54 30.69 -50.74
CA VAL A 116 -24.81 29.43 -50.03
C VAL A 116 -23.50 28.76 -49.62
N VAL A 117 -22.51 28.74 -50.52
CA VAL A 117 -21.18 28.20 -50.20
C VAL A 117 -20.50 29.01 -49.08
N PHE A 118 -20.57 30.36 -49.17
CA PHE A 118 -20.01 31.24 -48.15
C PHE A 118 -20.68 31.02 -46.77
N MET A 119 -22.02 30.83 -46.76
CA MET A 119 -22.75 30.49 -45.54
C MET A 119 -22.23 29.18 -44.95
N SER A 120 -22.04 28.14 -45.77
CA SER A 120 -21.50 26.84 -45.32
C SER A 120 -20.12 26.99 -44.66
N TYR A 121 -19.20 27.72 -45.31
CA TYR A 121 -17.88 27.98 -44.76
C TYR A 121 -17.93 28.83 -43.48
N ALA A 122 -18.81 29.84 -43.43
CA ALA A 122 -18.99 30.65 -42.23
C ALA A 122 -19.42 29.78 -41.02
N MET A 123 -20.34 28.83 -41.26
CA MET A 123 -20.78 27.90 -40.20
C MET A 123 -19.68 26.91 -39.81
N GLN A 124 -18.87 26.37 -40.75
CA GLN A 124 -17.73 25.52 -40.43
C GLN A 124 -16.68 26.24 -39.59
N VAL A 125 -16.38 27.50 -39.88
CA VAL A 125 -15.47 28.32 -39.07
C VAL A 125 -16.02 28.48 -37.64
N VAL A 126 -17.33 28.74 -37.49
CA VAL A 126 -17.96 28.82 -36.16
C VAL A 126 -17.83 27.52 -35.38
N MET A 127 -18.11 26.38 -36.04
CA MET A 127 -17.97 25.05 -35.41
C MET A 127 -16.51 24.74 -35.05
N GLY A 128 -15.54 25.10 -35.88
CA GLY A 128 -14.11 24.95 -35.58
C GLY A 128 -13.69 25.69 -34.32
N PHE A 129 -14.18 26.93 -34.13
CA PHE A 129 -13.90 27.69 -32.90
C PHE A 129 -14.55 27.07 -31.64
N LEU A 130 -15.76 26.50 -31.75
CA LEU A 130 -16.41 25.79 -30.64
C LEU A 130 -15.63 24.56 -30.24
N LEU A 131 -15.17 23.77 -31.20
CA LEU A 131 -14.35 22.57 -30.97
C LEU A 131 -12.99 22.93 -30.31
N MET A 132 -12.36 24.00 -30.82
CA MET A 132 -11.11 24.50 -30.26
C MET A 132 -11.27 24.94 -28.78
N GLY A 133 -12.38 25.65 -28.48
CA GLY A 133 -12.71 26.04 -27.10
C GLY A 133 -12.87 24.83 -26.17
N ALA A 134 -13.55 23.77 -26.62
CA ALA A 134 -13.68 22.53 -25.86
C ALA A 134 -12.34 21.85 -25.63
N LEU A 135 -11.44 21.80 -26.62
CA LEU A 135 -10.09 21.25 -26.50
C LEU A 135 -9.26 22.01 -25.47
N PHE A 136 -9.34 23.35 -25.44
CA PHE A 136 -8.62 24.14 -24.43
C PHE A 136 -9.02 23.83 -22.97
N ILE A 137 -10.25 23.37 -22.74
CA ILE A 137 -10.71 22.96 -21.40
C ILE A 137 -10.18 21.58 -21.05
N VAL A 138 -10.21 20.64 -22.00
CA VAL A 138 -9.86 19.23 -21.76
C VAL A 138 -8.35 19.00 -21.72
N LEU A 139 -7.59 19.66 -22.61
CA LEU A 139 -6.16 19.43 -22.81
C LEU A 139 -5.31 19.60 -21.54
N PRO A 140 -5.42 20.69 -20.76
CA PRO A 140 -4.64 20.86 -19.54
C PRO A 140 -4.89 19.76 -18.52
N ARG A 141 -6.15 19.33 -18.36
CA ARG A 141 -6.54 18.25 -17.45
C ARG A 141 -5.93 16.91 -17.88
N THR A 142 -5.97 16.63 -19.17
CA THR A 142 -5.36 15.43 -19.77
C THR A 142 -3.85 15.43 -19.58
N MET A 143 -3.18 16.56 -19.78
CA MET A 143 -1.73 16.70 -19.58
C MET A 143 -1.32 16.45 -18.11
N VAL A 144 -2.08 16.97 -17.14
CA VAL A 144 -1.83 16.73 -15.71
C VAL A 144 -2.02 15.24 -15.37
N SER A 145 -3.06 14.61 -15.92
CA SER A 145 -3.30 13.17 -15.72
C SER A 145 -2.19 12.33 -16.34
N ALA A 146 -1.76 12.64 -17.56
CA ALA A 146 -0.64 11.96 -18.21
C ALA A 146 0.66 12.14 -17.44
N LYS A 147 0.95 13.34 -16.93
CA LYS A 147 2.12 13.58 -16.09
C LYS A 147 2.11 12.73 -14.81
N ARG A 148 0.96 12.61 -14.13
CA ARG A 148 0.82 11.76 -12.92
C ARG A 148 1.02 10.28 -13.25
N ILE A 149 0.48 9.80 -14.37
CA ILE A 149 0.69 8.42 -14.82
C ILE A 149 2.19 8.18 -15.09
N ASN A 150 2.84 9.07 -15.84
CA ASN A 150 4.27 8.94 -16.13
C ASN A 150 5.11 8.97 -14.84
N GLN A 151 4.78 9.83 -13.88
CA GLN A 151 5.47 9.85 -12.58
C GLN A 151 5.41 8.48 -11.86
N VAL A 152 4.31 7.74 -12.00
CA VAL A 152 4.21 6.39 -11.43
C VAL A 152 4.98 5.37 -12.27
N LEU A 153 4.90 5.46 -13.60
CA LEU A 153 5.62 4.55 -14.50
C LEU A 153 7.14 4.73 -14.44
N ASP A 154 7.61 5.94 -14.16
CA ASP A 154 9.02 6.27 -14.02
C ASP A 154 9.59 5.88 -12.63
N LEU A 155 8.74 5.40 -11.69
CA LEU A 155 9.21 4.92 -10.41
C LEU A 155 9.92 3.57 -10.58
N HIS A 156 11.18 3.56 -10.26
CA HIS A 156 11.98 2.34 -10.18
C HIS A 156 12.21 1.96 -8.71
N SER A 157 12.15 0.67 -8.40
CA SER A 157 12.50 0.18 -7.06
C SER A 157 13.98 0.50 -6.79
N SER A 158 14.28 1.03 -5.62
CA SER A 158 15.65 1.22 -5.15
C SER A 158 16.34 -0.12 -4.88
N ILE A 159 15.56 -1.17 -4.56
CA ILE A 159 16.04 -2.52 -4.34
C ILE A 159 15.95 -3.29 -5.65
N GLN A 160 17.10 -3.61 -6.22
CA GLN A 160 17.23 -4.35 -7.48
C GLN A 160 18.23 -5.48 -7.33
N ASN A 161 18.18 -6.46 -8.22
CA ASN A 161 19.17 -7.51 -8.30
C ASN A 161 20.54 -6.93 -8.64
N PRO A 162 21.63 -7.45 -8.06
CA PRO A 162 22.99 -7.05 -8.41
C PRO A 162 23.33 -7.48 -9.84
N ALA A 163 24.28 -6.78 -10.45
CA ALA A 163 24.78 -7.15 -11.79
C ALA A 163 25.49 -8.52 -11.82
N GLN A 164 26.07 -8.90 -10.68
CA GLN A 164 26.70 -10.20 -10.47
C GLN A 164 26.15 -10.79 -9.17
N VAL A 165 25.55 -11.96 -9.28
CA VAL A 165 24.99 -12.71 -8.15
C VAL A 165 26.09 -13.60 -7.57
N GLN A 166 26.22 -13.58 -6.22
CA GLN A 166 27.09 -14.51 -5.51
C GLN A 166 26.29 -15.73 -5.08
N LEU A 167 26.93 -16.90 -5.12
CA LEU A 167 26.33 -18.15 -4.69
C LEU A 167 26.59 -18.34 -3.19
N ALA A 168 25.57 -18.78 -2.47
CA ALA A 168 25.64 -19.10 -1.06
C ALA A 168 26.56 -20.31 -0.78
N ASP A 169 27.21 -20.31 0.39
CA ASP A 169 27.94 -21.47 0.88
C ASP A 169 26.93 -22.48 1.48
N GLU A 170 26.80 -23.64 0.87
CA GLU A 170 25.90 -24.70 1.33
C GLU A 170 26.25 -25.24 2.74
N ASN A 171 27.49 -25.05 3.21
CA ASN A 171 27.89 -25.42 4.57
C ASN A 171 27.37 -24.47 5.63
N LEU A 172 26.97 -23.25 5.25
CA LEU A 172 26.46 -22.21 6.15
C LEU A 172 24.92 -22.08 6.07
N LYS A 173 24.26 -23.06 5.51
CA LYS A 173 22.83 -23.05 5.20
C LYS A 173 21.95 -22.68 6.42
N GLY A 174 21.26 -21.55 6.31
CA GLY A 174 20.40 -21.00 7.37
C GLY A 174 21.13 -20.09 8.36
N GLN A 175 22.40 -19.74 8.13
CA GLN A 175 23.13 -18.78 8.95
C GLN A 175 22.74 -17.34 8.62
N VAL A 176 22.61 -16.50 9.65
CA VAL A 176 22.39 -15.06 9.52
C VAL A 176 23.40 -14.30 10.37
N GLU A 177 24.15 -13.38 9.77
CA GLU A 177 25.13 -12.57 10.49
C GLU A 177 24.93 -11.06 10.18
N PHE A 178 24.89 -10.26 11.24
CA PHE A 178 24.90 -8.80 11.17
C PHE A 178 26.26 -8.29 11.60
N LYS A 179 26.89 -7.44 10.79
CA LYS A 179 28.20 -6.85 11.07
C LYS A 179 28.11 -5.34 11.08
N ASP A 180 28.11 -4.77 12.25
CA ASP A 180 28.08 -3.33 12.51
C ASP A 180 26.99 -2.58 11.74
N VAL A 181 25.76 -3.15 11.75
CA VAL A 181 24.65 -2.68 10.93
C VAL A 181 24.03 -1.43 11.51
N THR A 182 23.95 -0.40 10.67
CA THR A 182 23.22 0.84 10.94
C THR A 182 22.18 1.07 9.85
N PHE A 183 20.96 1.45 10.24
CA PHE A 183 19.86 1.68 9.29
C PHE A 183 19.04 2.92 9.61
N ARG A 184 18.69 3.65 8.54
CA ARG A 184 17.83 4.84 8.53
C ARG A 184 16.79 4.69 7.42
N TYR A 185 15.53 5.04 7.67
CA TYR A 185 14.50 5.03 6.62
C TYR A 185 14.67 6.15 5.58
N ALA A 186 15.29 7.25 5.97
CA ALA A 186 15.64 8.33 5.05
C ALA A 186 17.05 8.85 5.39
N ALA A 187 17.78 9.33 4.39
CA ALA A 187 19.16 9.78 4.55
C ALA A 187 19.35 10.83 5.67
N ASN A 188 18.35 11.68 5.89
CA ASN A 188 18.38 12.75 6.88
C ASN A 188 17.62 12.43 8.19
N SER A 189 17.15 11.18 8.38
CA SER A 189 16.48 10.76 9.61
C SER A 189 17.46 10.22 10.63
N GLU A 190 17.06 10.18 11.89
CA GLU A 190 17.79 9.48 12.94
C GLU A 190 17.90 7.98 12.62
N ALA A 191 18.96 7.35 13.13
CA ALA A 191 19.13 5.90 12.97
C ALA A 191 18.08 5.16 13.78
N VAL A 192 17.40 4.20 13.14
CA VAL A 192 16.45 3.29 13.82
C VAL A 192 17.18 2.06 14.35
N ILE A 193 18.26 1.67 13.69
CA ILE A 193 19.19 0.62 14.10
C ILE A 193 20.59 1.22 14.05
N GLU A 194 21.37 1.01 15.10
CA GLU A 194 22.70 1.62 15.24
C GLU A 194 23.72 0.61 15.78
N HIS A 195 24.75 0.33 14.98
CA HIS A 195 25.88 -0.53 15.31
C HIS A 195 25.50 -1.92 15.83
N VAL A 196 24.50 -2.57 15.22
CA VAL A 196 24.03 -3.89 15.63
C VAL A 196 24.89 -4.96 14.99
N SER A 197 25.43 -5.85 15.85
CA SER A 197 26.21 -7.03 15.46
C SER A 197 25.72 -8.25 16.21
N PHE A 198 25.39 -9.32 15.50
CA PHE A 198 25.10 -10.64 16.07
C PHE A 198 25.23 -11.70 14.99
N ARG A 199 25.27 -12.96 15.41
CA ARG A 199 25.28 -14.12 14.52
C ARG A 199 24.30 -15.16 15.02
N ALA A 200 23.47 -15.66 14.13
CA ALA A 200 22.57 -16.79 14.32
C ALA A 200 23.13 -17.96 13.53
N GLU A 201 23.49 -19.04 14.20
CA GLU A 201 23.95 -20.26 13.55
C GLU A 201 22.77 -21.06 12.98
N ALA A 202 23.04 -21.94 12.04
CA ALA A 202 22.04 -22.81 11.44
C ALA A 202 21.24 -23.59 12.50
N GLY A 203 19.92 -23.49 12.44
CA GLY A 203 19.00 -24.17 13.36
C GLY A 203 18.81 -23.49 14.72
N GLN A 204 19.57 -22.44 15.05
CA GLN A 204 19.40 -21.70 16.31
C GLN A 204 18.08 -20.90 16.33
N THR A 205 17.60 -20.69 17.56
CA THR A 205 16.51 -19.75 17.85
C THR A 205 17.08 -18.48 18.45
N VAL A 206 17.02 -17.37 17.70
CA VAL A 206 17.45 -16.05 18.17
C VAL A 206 16.22 -15.18 18.41
N ALA A 207 16.13 -14.59 19.58
CA ALA A 207 15.01 -13.76 19.97
C ALA A 207 15.42 -12.28 20.11
N PHE A 208 14.49 -11.38 19.78
CA PHE A 208 14.66 -9.94 19.89
C PHE A 208 13.59 -9.37 20.81
N ILE A 209 14.01 -8.73 21.90
CA ILE A 209 13.12 -8.11 22.90
C ILE A 209 13.54 -6.67 23.15
N GLY A 210 12.63 -5.85 23.64
CA GLY A 210 12.85 -4.43 23.96
C GLY A 210 11.57 -3.64 23.91
N SER A 211 11.63 -2.36 24.26
CA SER A 211 10.49 -1.44 24.26
C SER A 211 9.85 -1.29 22.87
N THR A 212 8.60 -0.81 22.84
CA THR A 212 7.94 -0.45 21.58
C THR A 212 8.73 0.66 20.90
N GLY A 213 9.01 0.50 19.60
CA GLY A 213 9.83 1.46 18.85
C GLY A 213 11.34 1.22 18.92
N SER A 214 11.84 0.22 19.66
CA SER A 214 13.28 -0.06 19.74
C SER A 214 13.93 -0.61 18.46
N GLY A 215 13.18 -0.75 17.35
CA GLY A 215 13.74 -1.17 16.06
C GLY A 215 13.64 -2.67 15.73
N LYS A 216 13.01 -3.51 16.58
CA LYS A 216 12.94 -4.98 16.41
C LYS A 216 12.42 -5.42 15.04
N SER A 217 11.26 -4.96 14.65
CA SER A 217 10.65 -5.28 13.34
C SER A 217 11.50 -4.72 12.19
N THR A 218 12.10 -3.55 12.36
CA THR A 218 13.01 -2.97 11.36
C THR A 218 14.21 -3.90 11.14
N LEU A 219 14.81 -4.40 12.21
CA LEU A 219 15.98 -5.28 12.15
C LEU A 219 15.68 -6.55 11.33
N VAL A 220 14.58 -7.25 11.63
CA VAL A 220 14.24 -8.48 10.90
C VAL A 220 13.80 -8.23 9.47
N ASN A 221 13.29 -7.04 9.13
CA ASN A 221 12.91 -6.63 7.77
C ASN A 221 14.12 -6.39 6.85
N LEU A 222 15.31 -6.20 7.40
CA LEU A 222 16.53 -6.06 6.61
C LEU A 222 17.01 -7.39 6.04
N ILE A 223 16.69 -8.53 6.68
CA ILE A 223 17.14 -9.86 6.26
C ILE A 223 16.58 -10.27 4.88
N PRO A 224 15.25 -10.17 4.58
CA PRO A 224 14.72 -10.43 3.26
C PRO A 224 14.99 -9.27 2.27
N ARG A 225 15.85 -8.32 2.67
CA ARG A 225 16.19 -7.14 1.90
C ARG A 225 14.96 -6.36 1.45
N PHE A 226 14.07 -6.01 2.41
CA PHE A 226 13.02 -5.02 2.13
C PHE A 226 13.58 -3.61 2.08
N TYR A 227 14.73 -3.39 2.72
CA TYR A 227 15.53 -2.17 2.70
C TYR A 227 17.00 -2.54 2.66
N ASP A 228 17.83 -1.70 2.06
CA ASP A 228 19.28 -1.80 2.16
C ASP A 228 19.79 -1.07 3.41
N VAL A 229 20.84 -1.59 4.04
CA VAL A 229 21.45 -0.99 5.22
C VAL A 229 22.12 0.35 4.87
N SER A 230 22.19 1.27 5.83
CA SER A 230 22.87 2.56 5.66
C SER A 230 24.38 2.42 5.86
N ALA A 231 24.81 1.49 6.72
CA ALA A 231 26.22 1.12 6.95
C ALA A 231 26.27 -0.30 7.52
N GLY A 232 27.45 -0.94 7.44
CA GLY A 232 27.63 -2.34 7.80
C GLY A 232 27.15 -3.30 6.74
N GLU A 233 27.04 -4.58 7.07
CA GLU A 233 26.60 -5.63 6.15
C GLU A 233 25.76 -6.69 6.86
N ILE A 234 24.86 -7.33 6.10
CA ILE A 234 24.06 -8.47 6.55
C ILE A 234 24.40 -9.64 5.63
N LEU A 235 24.84 -10.73 6.23
CA LEU A 235 25.15 -11.95 5.51
C LEU A 235 24.09 -13.01 5.78
N VAL A 236 23.68 -13.69 4.73
CA VAL A 236 22.88 -14.92 4.78
C VAL A 236 23.70 -16.00 4.10
N ASP A 237 23.94 -17.11 4.81
CA ASP A 237 24.78 -18.21 4.31
C ASP A 237 26.16 -17.73 3.82
N GLY A 238 26.75 -16.76 4.52
CA GLY A 238 28.06 -16.18 4.23
C GLY A 238 28.08 -15.14 3.10
N VAL A 239 26.97 -14.88 2.40
CA VAL A 239 26.89 -13.92 1.28
C VAL A 239 26.09 -12.70 1.72
N ASN A 240 26.55 -11.49 1.33
CA ASN A 240 25.84 -10.25 1.61
C ASN A 240 24.47 -10.28 0.92
N VAL A 241 23.42 -9.88 1.64
CA VAL A 241 22.05 -9.83 1.10
C VAL A 241 21.93 -8.95 -0.15
N GLN A 242 22.84 -7.99 -0.34
CA GLN A 242 22.89 -7.12 -1.52
C GLN A 242 23.42 -7.83 -2.77
N ASP A 243 24.19 -8.91 -2.59
CA ASP A 243 24.82 -9.67 -3.67
C ASP A 243 24.02 -10.89 -4.10
N TYR A 244 22.87 -11.14 -3.44
CA TYR A 244 21.92 -12.19 -3.81
C TYR A 244 21.01 -11.79 -4.98
N ASP A 245 20.57 -12.80 -5.76
CA ASP A 245 19.28 -12.69 -6.45
C ASP A 245 18.16 -12.57 -5.40
N LEU A 246 17.30 -11.57 -5.54
CA LEU A 246 16.22 -11.29 -4.56
C LEU A 246 15.23 -12.45 -4.42
N LYS A 247 14.98 -13.18 -5.49
CA LYS A 247 14.08 -14.34 -5.47
C LYS A 247 14.70 -15.48 -4.67
N ASP A 248 15.99 -15.74 -4.89
CA ASP A 248 16.72 -16.78 -4.18
C ASP A 248 16.85 -16.47 -2.68
N LEU A 249 17.22 -15.25 -2.32
CA LEU A 249 17.26 -14.80 -0.93
C LEU A 249 15.90 -14.99 -0.24
N ARG A 250 14.82 -14.51 -0.87
CA ARG A 250 13.46 -14.58 -0.31
C ARG A 250 12.89 -15.99 -0.30
N ASN A 251 13.37 -16.88 -1.14
CA ASN A 251 13.01 -18.31 -1.09
C ASN A 251 13.59 -19.00 0.15
N LYS A 252 14.73 -18.54 0.66
CA LYS A 252 15.35 -19.05 1.89
C LYS A 252 14.61 -18.61 3.15
N VAL A 253 13.80 -17.54 3.07
CA VAL A 253 13.16 -16.88 4.23
C VAL A 253 11.66 -17.12 4.24
N GLY A 254 11.15 -17.69 5.32
CA GLY A 254 9.74 -17.74 5.67
C GLY A 254 9.41 -16.56 6.61
N TYR A 255 8.75 -15.54 6.08
CA TYR A 255 8.44 -14.33 6.85
C TYR A 255 6.99 -14.34 7.34
N ILE A 256 6.79 -14.21 8.64
CA ILE A 256 5.49 -14.14 9.30
C ILE A 256 5.32 -12.74 9.92
N PRO A 257 4.52 -11.86 9.29
CA PRO A 257 4.35 -10.48 9.77
C PRO A 257 3.53 -10.41 11.05
N GLN A 258 3.68 -9.32 11.80
CA GLN A 258 2.90 -9.01 13.00
C GLN A 258 1.39 -9.06 12.75
N LYS A 259 0.94 -8.48 11.65
CA LYS A 259 -0.46 -8.54 11.21
C LYS A 259 -0.60 -9.55 10.08
N ALA A 260 -1.21 -10.69 10.37
CA ALA A 260 -1.48 -11.69 9.36
C ALA A 260 -2.42 -11.18 8.27
N VAL A 261 -1.97 -11.27 7.02
CA VAL A 261 -2.76 -10.95 5.83
C VAL A 261 -3.01 -12.23 5.06
N LEU A 262 -4.28 -12.54 4.82
CA LEU A 262 -4.70 -13.61 3.92
C LEU A 262 -5.26 -12.98 2.64
N PHE A 263 -4.95 -13.60 1.52
CA PHE A 263 -5.46 -13.18 0.21
C PHE A 263 -6.82 -13.83 -0.05
N SER A 264 -7.70 -13.10 -0.72
CA SER A 264 -8.99 -13.63 -1.16
C SER A 264 -8.80 -14.81 -2.12
N GLY A 265 -9.66 -15.80 -1.97
CA GLY A 265 -9.59 -17.07 -2.72
C GLY A 265 -9.93 -18.23 -1.81
N ASP A 266 -9.05 -19.22 -1.68
CA ASP A 266 -9.20 -20.36 -0.80
C ASP A 266 -7.98 -20.57 0.12
N VAL A 267 -8.10 -21.53 1.04
CA VAL A 267 -7.00 -21.89 1.96
C VAL A 267 -5.83 -22.48 1.18
N LYS A 268 -6.11 -23.32 0.18
CA LYS A 268 -5.09 -23.95 -0.68
C LYS A 268 -4.22 -22.89 -1.36
N GLY A 269 -4.85 -21.92 -2.05
CA GLY A 269 -4.14 -20.83 -2.72
C GLY A 269 -3.34 -19.95 -1.77
N ASN A 270 -3.81 -19.79 -0.52
CA ASN A 270 -3.06 -19.08 0.51
C ASN A 270 -1.82 -19.87 0.98
N LEU A 271 -1.88 -21.19 1.08
CA LEU A 271 -0.74 -22.03 1.46
C LEU A 271 0.27 -22.17 0.32
N ASP A 272 -0.22 -22.25 -0.92
CA ASP A 272 0.61 -22.36 -2.12
C ASP A 272 1.15 -20.99 -2.61
N PHE A 273 0.90 -19.93 -1.86
CA PHE A 273 1.27 -18.57 -2.24
C PHE A 273 2.77 -18.42 -2.41
N GLY A 274 3.18 -18.07 -3.61
CA GLY A 274 4.58 -17.89 -4.00
C GLY A 274 5.26 -19.14 -4.56
N HIS A 275 4.56 -20.27 -4.70
CA HIS A 275 5.01 -21.40 -5.53
C HIS A 275 4.71 -21.13 -7.01
N SER A 276 5.52 -21.70 -7.89
CA SER A 276 5.23 -21.59 -9.33
C SER A 276 4.07 -22.52 -9.70
N GLN A 277 3.31 -22.17 -10.73
CA GLN A 277 2.27 -23.05 -11.27
C GLN A 277 2.83 -24.39 -11.79
N GLU A 278 4.12 -24.43 -12.11
CA GLU A 278 4.81 -25.63 -12.59
C GLU A 278 5.17 -26.59 -11.45
N THR A 279 5.32 -26.09 -10.23
CA THR A 279 5.66 -26.88 -9.03
C THR A 279 4.73 -26.52 -7.87
N PRO A 280 3.43 -26.82 -7.96
CA PRO A 280 2.49 -26.55 -6.87
C PRO A 280 2.79 -27.39 -5.65
N LEU A 281 2.48 -26.86 -4.47
CA LEU A 281 2.64 -27.58 -3.22
C LEU A 281 1.66 -28.78 -3.16
N SER A 282 2.16 -29.95 -2.77
CA SER A 282 1.29 -31.12 -2.61
C SER A 282 0.31 -30.91 -1.44
N GLU A 283 -0.89 -31.49 -1.55
CA GLU A 283 -1.89 -31.40 -0.47
C GLU A 283 -1.38 -32.00 0.84
N GLN A 284 -0.58 -33.05 0.75
CA GLN A 284 0.05 -33.65 1.92
C GLN A 284 0.98 -32.65 2.65
N ALA A 285 1.77 -31.88 1.90
CA ALA A 285 2.65 -30.85 2.48
C ALA A 285 1.83 -29.70 3.06
N MET A 286 0.70 -29.34 2.46
CA MET A 286 -0.23 -28.34 3.00
C MET A 286 -0.81 -28.79 4.35
N TRP A 287 -1.30 -30.03 4.43
CA TRP A 287 -1.82 -30.58 5.68
C TRP A 287 -0.77 -30.69 6.76
N GLN A 288 0.47 -31.07 6.43
CA GLN A 288 1.59 -31.05 7.36
C GLN A 288 1.88 -29.64 7.90
N ALA A 289 1.88 -28.64 7.04
CA ALA A 289 2.10 -27.26 7.46
C ALA A 289 0.97 -26.74 8.35
N LEU A 290 -0.30 -27.11 8.04
CA LEU A 290 -1.46 -26.79 8.87
C LEU A 290 -1.39 -27.46 10.24
N GLU A 291 -0.94 -28.70 10.30
CA GLU A 291 -0.76 -29.45 11.55
C GLU A 291 0.29 -28.79 12.43
N LEU A 292 1.48 -28.49 11.87
CA LEU A 292 2.54 -27.76 12.57
C LEU A 292 2.08 -26.40 13.09
N ALA A 293 1.30 -25.68 12.31
CA ALA A 293 0.74 -24.38 12.67
C ALA A 293 -0.51 -24.45 13.58
N GLN A 294 -0.87 -25.63 14.09
CA GLN A 294 -2.07 -25.86 14.91
C GLN A 294 -3.37 -25.37 14.21
N SER A 295 -3.43 -25.54 12.89
CA SER A 295 -4.54 -25.06 12.04
C SER A 295 -5.37 -26.17 11.44
N LYS A 296 -4.88 -27.41 11.49
CA LYS A 296 -5.51 -28.58 10.85
C LYS A 296 -6.96 -28.75 11.26
N ASN A 297 -7.24 -28.80 12.56
CA ASN A 297 -8.56 -29.12 13.09
C ASN A 297 -9.64 -28.16 12.56
N PHE A 298 -9.42 -26.83 12.67
CA PHE A 298 -10.45 -25.89 12.27
C PHE A 298 -10.59 -25.76 10.72
N ILE A 299 -9.65 -26.29 9.94
CA ILE A 299 -9.78 -26.39 8.48
C ILE A 299 -10.48 -27.71 8.12
N GLU A 300 -10.20 -28.81 8.82
CA GLU A 300 -10.93 -30.08 8.65
C GLU A 300 -12.41 -29.97 9.03
N ASP A 301 -12.74 -29.18 10.05
CA ASP A 301 -14.12 -28.90 10.47
C ASP A 301 -14.93 -28.11 9.43
N LYS A 302 -14.30 -27.53 8.42
CA LYS A 302 -14.98 -26.84 7.32
C LYS A 302 -15.37 -27.84 6.22
N GLU A 303 -16.60 -27.75 5.72
CA GLU A 303 -17.10 -28.65 4.67
C GLU A 303 -16.20 -28.74 3.43
N ALA A 304 -15.57 -27.63 3.03
CA ALA A 304 -14.70 -27.57 1.85
C ALA A 304 -13.21 -27.80 2.18
N GLY A 305 -12.81 -28.03 3.44
CA GLY A 305 -11.42 -28.27 3.83
C GLY A 305 -10.45 -27.22 3.26
N LEU A 306 -9.45 -27.66 2.48
CA LEU A 306 -8.47 -26.77 1.81
C LEU A 306 -9.09 -25.83 0.77
N ALA A 307 -10.24 -26.19 0.19
CA ALA A 307 -10.99 -25.33 -0.75
C ALA A 307 -11.90 -24.32 -0.04
N SER A 308 -11.85 -24.23 1.29
CA SER A 308 -12.66 -23.27 2.05
C SER A 308 -12.32 -21.84 1.65
N GLU A 309 -13.35 -21.03 1.42
CA GLU A 309 -13.24 -19.64 1.01
C GLU A 309 -12.50 -18.79 2.04
N VAL A 310 -11.61 -17.94 1.54
CA VAL A 310 -10.93 -16.86 2.28
C VAL A 310 -11.43 -15.53 1.74
N ALA A 311 -12.20 -14.79 2.53
CA ALA A 311 -12.63 -13.45 2.19
C ALA A 311 -11.46 -12.47 2.16
N GLN A 312 -11.63 -11.30 1.54
CA GLN A 312 -10.61 -10.24 1.46
C GLN A 312 -10.05 -9.92 2.85
N GLY A 313 -8.73 -10.05 3.01
CA GLY A 313 -8.03 -9.87 4.27
C GLY A 313 -8.31 -10.96 5.31
N GLY A 314 -8.96 -12.06 4.94
CA GLY A 314 -9.30 -13.17 5.83
C GLY A 314 -10.33 -12.80 6.91
N THR A 315 -11.24 -11.86 6.61
CA THR A 315 -12.23 -11.35 7.60
C THR A 315 -13.20 -12.40 8.12
N ASN A 316 -13.35 -13.52 7.42
CA ASN A 316 -14.14 -14.67 7.83
C ASN A 316 -13.40 -15.66 8.77
N PHE A 317 -12.16 -15.35 9.13
CA PHE A 317 -11.36 -16.07 10.15
C PHE A 317 -11.12 -15.17 11.37
N SER A 318 -11.01 -15.77 12.55
CA SER A 318 -10.60 -15.05 13.76
C SER A 318 -9.14 -14.57 13.65
N GLY A 319 -8.72 -13.62 14.51
CA GLY A 319 -7.35 -13.10 14.54
C GLY A 319 -6.31 -14.22 14.68
N GLY A 320 -6.49 -15.12 15.66
CA GLY A 320 -5.62 -16.26 15.89
C GLY A 320 -5.63 -17.29 14.77
N GLN A 321 -6.78 -17.52 14.11
CA GLN A 321 -6.87 -18.39 12.94
C GLN A 321 -6.09 -17.82 11.75
N ARG A 322 -6.23 -16.51 11.47
CA ARG A 322 -5.44 -15.84 10.42
C ARG A 322 -3.95 -15.96 10.68
N GLN A 323 -3.53 -15.74 11.94
CA GLN A 323 -2.12 -15.82 12.31
C GLN A 323 -1.56 -17.23 12.11
N ARG A 324 -2.29 -18.25 12.54
CA ARG A 324 -1.89 -19.66 12.34
C ARG A 324 -1.83 -20.04 10.86
N LEU A 325 -2.75 -19.55 10.02
CA LEU A 325 -2.71 -19.77 8.57
C LEU A 325 -1.50 -19.06 7.92
N ALA A 326 -1.14 -17.87 8.39
CA ALA A 326 0.07 -17.18 7.92
C ALA A 326 1.36 -17.93 8.33
N ILE A 327 1.38 -18.53 9.52
CA ILE A 327 2.48 -19.42 9.97
C ILE A 327 2.52 -20.68 9.08
N ALA A 328 1.37 -21.32 8.82
CA ALA A 328 1.28 -22.49 7.95
C ALA A 328 1.80 -22.19 6.54
N ARG A 329 1.45 -21.02 5.97
CA ARG A 329 1.98 -20.55 4.67
C ARG A 329 3.51 -20.47 4.65
N ALA A 330 4.11 -19.91 5.71
CA ALA A 330 5.56 -19.79 5.79
C ALA A 330 6.23 -21.17 5.94
N LEU A 331 5.68 -22.06 6.76
CA LEU A 331 6.18 -23.41 6.98
C LEU A 331 6.04 -24.30 5.74
N ALA A 332 4.97 -24.14 4.96
CA ALA A 332 4.70 -24.90 3.75
C ALA A 332 5.84 -24.80 2.73
N ARG A 333 6.54 -23.67 2.68
CA ARG A 333 7.67 -23.41 1.79
C ARG A 333 8.98 -24.11 2.23
N LYS A 334 9.02 -24.67 3.45
CA LYS A 334 10.22 -25.28 4.06
C LYS A 334 11.45 -24.36 3.96
N PRO A 335 11.38 -23.13 4.43
CA PRO A 335 12.48 -22.17 4.35
C PRO A 335 13.66 -22.59 5.23
N GLU A 336 14.84 -22.04 4.98
CA GLU A 336 16.02 -22.22 5.82
C GLU A 336 15.96 -21.34 7.07
N ILE A 337 15.33 -20.17 6.96
CA ILE A 337 15.20 -19.15 8.01
C ILE A 337 13.72 -18.81 8.18
N LEU A 338 13.23 -18.88 9.42
CA LEU A 338 11.88 -18.45 9.80
C LEU A 338 11.96 -17.16 10.60
N ILE A 339 11.26 -16.13 10.15
CA ILE A 339 11.15 -14.84 10.85
C ILE A 339 9.74 -14.69 11.38
N PHE A 340 9.61 -14.54 12.69
CA PHE A 340 8.35 -14.28 13.40
C PHE A 340 8.39 -12.85 13.93
N ASP A 341 7.71 -11.94 13.25
CA ASP A 341 7.60 -10.55 13.70
C ASP A 341 6.37 -10.38 14.60
N ASP A 342 6.56 -10.53 15.93
CA ASP A 342 5.52 -10.47 16.98
C ASP A 342 4.29 -11.35 16.69
N SER A 343 4.52 -12.48 16.00
CA SER A 343 3.45 -13.29 15.41
C SER A 343 2.71 -14.16 16.43
N PHE A 344 3.23 -14.31 17.64
CA PHE A 344 2.63 -15.13 18.71
C PHE A 344 1.65 -14.33 19.59
N SER A 345 1.71 -12.99 19.55
CA SER A 345 0.90 -12.13 20.42
C SER A 345 -0.62 -12.24 20.18
N ALA A 346 -1.03 -12.63 18.98
CA ALA A 346 -2.44 -12.83 18.60
C ALA A 346 -3.01 -14.21 18.99
N LEU A 347 -2.17 -15.10 19.53
CA LEU A 347 -2.55 -16.45 19.92
C LEU A 347 -2.92 -16.52 21.42
N ASP A 348 -3.84 -17.43 21.74
CA ASP A 348 -4.08 -17.79 23.14
C ASP A 348 -2.89 -18.58 23.71
N TYR A 349 -2.73 -18.53 25.03
CA TYR A 349 -1.58 -19.09 25.73
C TYR A 349 -1.35 -20.60 25.46
N LYS A 350 -2.44 -21.38 25.38
CA LYS A 350 -2.36 -22.83 25.15
C LYS A 350 -1.87 -23.12 23.73
N THR A 351 -2.46 -22.46 22.74
CA THR A 351 -2.09 -22.61 21.33
C THR A 351 -0.66 -22.13 21.08
N ASP A 352 -0.25 -20.99 21.66
CA ASP A 352 1.11 -20.47 21.57
C ASP A 352 2.13 -21.47 22.11
N ARG A 353 1.91 -22.04 23.29
CA ARG A 353 2.79 -23.02 23.90
C ARG A 353 2.95 -24.27 23.05
N VAL A 354 1.84 -24.87 22.59
CA VAL A 354 1.87 -26.09 21.77
C VAL A 354 2.55 -25.81 20.43
N LEU A 355 2.25 -24.69 19.79
CA LEU A 355 2.88 -24.31 18.52
C LEU A 355 4.40 -24.17 18.67
N ARG A 356 4.88 -23.50 19.70
CA ARG A 356 6.33 -23.33 19.94
C ARG A 356 7.03 -24.67 20.21
N GLN A 357 6.40 -25.58 20.95
CA GLN A 357 6.93 -26.94 21.18
C GLN A 357 7.04 -27.71 19.85
N GLU A 358 6.00 -27.73 19.03
CA GLU A 358 6.00 -28.36 17.71
C GLU A 358 7.07 -27.77 16.79
N LEU A 359 7.20 -26.43 16.77
CA LEU A 359 8.24 -25.75 16.01
C LEU A 359 9.65 -26.14 16.50
N ALA A 360 9.88 -26.21 17.81
CA ALA A 360 11.17 -26.59 18.36
C ALA A 360 11.56 -28.03 18.00
N GLU A 361 10.59 -28.95 17.96
CA GLU A 361 10.84 -30.36 17.66
C GLU A 361 10.98 -30.65 16.16
N LYS A 362 10.10 -30.06 15.33
CA LYS A 362 9.95 -30.42 13.91
C LYS A 362 10.67 -29.48 12.94
N THR A 363 11.18 -28.35 13.42
CA THR A 363 11.94 -27.38 12.59
C THR A 363 13.36 -27.14 13.10
N LYS A 364 14.02 -28.17 13.64
CA LYS A 364 15.39 -28.08 14.20
C LYS A 364 16.44 -27.61 13.19
N SER A 365 16.25 -27.92 11.91
CA SER A 365 17.16 -27.49 10.84
C SER A 365 16.93 -26.07 10.37
N MET A 366 15.83 -25.43 10.79
CA MET A 366 15.48 -24.06 10.39
C MET A 366 15.94 -23.08 11.47
N THR A 367 16.62 -22.04 11.06
CA THR A 367 16.97 -20.92 11.96
C THR A 367 15.74 -20.09 12.23
N LYS A 368 15.45 -19.81 13.49
CA LYS A 368 14.26 -19.07 13.93
C LYS A 368 14.66 -17.71 14.50
N LEU A 369 14.14 -16.65 13.93
CA LEU A 369 14.34 -15.28 14.37
C LEU A 369 13.00 -14.75 14.90
N ILE A 370 12.91 -14.55 16.21
CA ILE A 370 11.64 -14.27 16.89
C ILE A 370 11.67 -12.87 17.49
N VAL A 371 10.89 -11.97 16.94
CA VAL A 371 10.56 -10.71 17.60
C VAL A 371 9.42 -10.96 18.57
N ALA A 372 9.61 -10.65 19.84
CA ALA A 372 8.58 -10.85 20.85
C ALA A 372 8.47 -9.65 21.80
N GLN A 373 7.27 -9.50 22.35
CA GLN A 373 6.97 -8.57 23.44
C GLN A 373 6.81 -9.29 24.78
N ARG A 374 6.65 -10.62 24.75
CA ARG A 374 6.46 -11.45 25.95
C ARG A 374 7.71 -12.25 26.26
N ILE A 375 8.16 -12.16 27.50
CA ILE A 375 9.30 -12.94 27.99
C ILE A 375 9.05 -14.45 27.85
N SER A 376 7.84 -14.91 28.18
CA SER A 376 7.47 -16.34 28.09
C SER A 376 7.62 -16.93 26.67
N THR A 377 7.64 -16.09 25.64
CA THR A 377 7.82 -16.54 24.25
C THR A 377 9.28 -16.85 23.92
N ILE A 378 10.23 -16.25 24.64
CA ILE A 378 11.66 -16.25 24.29
C ILE A 378 12.59 -16.90 25.35
N MET A 379 12.05 -17.37 26.48
CA MET A 379 12.85 -17.95 27.56
C MET A 379 13.71 -19.12 27.09
N ASP A 380 13.22 -19.89 26.11
CA ASP A 380 13.90 -21.08 25.57
C ASP A 380 14.78 -20.77 24.35
N ALA A 381 14.95 -19.48 23.98
CA ALA A 381 15.81 -19.10 22.85
C ALA A 381 17.30 -19.33 23.18
N ASP A 382 18.06 -19.80 22.17
CA ASP A 382 19.50 -20.01 22.28
C ASP A 382 20.27 -18.71 22.46
N LEU A 383 19.74 -17.61 21.89
CA LEU A 383 20.30 -16.28 22.01
C LEU A 383 19.18 -15.26 22.08
N ILE A 384 19.25 -14.35 23.04
CA ILE A 384 18.33 -13.22 23.17
C ILE A 384 19.11 -11.92 23.00
N LEU A 385 18.65 -11.05 22.12
CA LEU A 385 19.15 -9.69 21.99
C LEU A 385 18.14 -8.71 22.60
N VAL A 386 18.63 -7.90 23.55
CA VAL A 386 17.84 -6.84 24.18
C VAL A 386 18.12 -5.55 23.43
N LEU A 387 17.09 -5.01 22.78
CA LEU A 387 17.18 -3.76 22.04
C LEU A 387 16.59 -2.60 22.84
N ASP A 388 17.34 -1.52 22.90
CA ASP A 388 16.85 -0.24 23.40
C ASP A 388 17.34 0.89 22.48
N GLN A 389 16.41 1.77 22.07
CA GLN A 389 16.67 2.91 21.18
C GLN A 389 17.57 2.56 19.97
N GLY A 390 17.30 1.43 19.31
CA GLY A 390 18.02 1.00 18.12
C GLY A 390 19.37 0.31 18.36
N LYS A 391 19.79 0.14 19.62
CA LYS A 391 21.06 -0.48 20.02
C LYS A 391 20.83 -1.81 20.75
N VAL A 392 21.79 -2.71 20.64
CA VAL A 392 21.82 -3.92 21.46
C VAL A 392 22.45 -3.57 22.81
N VAL A 393 21.63 -3.58 23.87
CA VAL A 393 22.07 -3.29 25.25
C VAL A 393 22.32 -4.53 26.08
N GLY A 394 22.00 -5.71 25.53
CA GLY A 394 22.27 -7.00 26.15
C GLY A 394 22.16 -8.13 25.15
N GLN A 395 23.00 -9.14 25.33
CA GLN A 395 23.05 -10.36 24.52
C GLN A 395 23.40 -11.56 25.36
N GLY A 396 22.65 -12.64 25.25
CA GLY A 396 22.88 -13.88 26.00
C GLY A 396 21.63 -14.74 26.08
N THR A 397 21.71 -15.80 26.91
CA THR A 397 20.57 -16.66 27.26
C THR A 397 19.64 -15.95 28.27
N HIS A 398 18.43 -16.47 28.44
CA HIS A 398 17.48 -15.96 29.44
C HIS A 398 18.13 -15.86 30.84
N LYS A 399 18.85 -16.91 31.29
CA LYS A 399 19.49 -16.97 32.61
C LYS A 399 20.59 -15.92 32.76
N GLU A 400 21.43 -15.75 31.75
CA GLU A 400 22.52 -14.78 31.76
C GLU A 400 21.99 -13.34 31.78
N LEU A 401 20.98 -13.04 30.98
CA LEU A 401 20.37 -11.71 30.93
C LEU A 401 19.58 -11.40 32.20
N LEU A 402 18.89 -12.38 32.77
CA LEU A 402 18.17 -12.20 34.04
C LEU A 402 19.14 -11.93 35.20
N ALA A 403 20.35 -12.45 35.14
CA ALA A 403 21.37 -12.21 36.16
C ALA A 403 22.11 -10.88 36.00
N ASN A 404 22.36 -10.43 34.77
CA ASN A 404 23.34 -9.38 34.47
C ASN A 404 22.83 -8.17 33.67
N ASN A 405 21.60 -8.17 33.22
CA ASN A 405 21.09 -7.08 32.37
C ASN A 405 19.87 -6.39 33.00
N GLU A 406 20.03 -5.13 33.41
CA GLU A 406 18.99 -4.37 34.11
C GLU A 406 17.75 -4.15 33.21
N VAL A 407 17.94 -3.83 31.92
CA VAL A 407 16.84 -3.61 30.98
C VAL A 407 16.02 -4.89 30.78
N TYR A 408 16.70 -6.05 30.68
CA TYR A 408 16.01 -7.32 30.55
C TYR A 408 15.26 -7.69 31.83
N GLN A 409 15.87 -7.46 33.00
CA GLN A 409 15.23 -7.67 34.30
C GLN A 409 13.96 -6.80 34.43
N GLU A 410 14.02 -5.54 34.07
CA GLU A 410 12.86 -4.62 34.13
C GLU A 410 11.71 -5.15 33.28
N ILE A 411 12.00 -5.57 32.05
CA ILE A 411 10.98 -6.15 31.15
C ILE A 411 10.44 -7.46 31.74
N ALA A 412 11.31 -8.33 32.25
CA ALA A 412 10.95 -9.64 32.80
C ALA A 412 10.05 -9.51 34.02
N TYR A 413 10.47 -8.72 35.02
CA TYR A 413 9.71 -8.52 36.26
C TYR A 413 8.42 -7.74 36.09
N SER A 414 8.28 -6.99 35.00
CA SER A 414 7.01 -6.34 34.64
C SER A 414 5.94 -7.32 34.16
N GLN A 415 6.35 -8.51 33.71
CA GLN A 415 5.47 -9.49 33.05
C GLN A 415 5.23 -10.77 33.87
N LEU A 416 6.21 -11.21 34.60
CA LEU A 416 6.21 -12.51 35.34
C LEU A 416 6.71 -12.30 36.76
N SER A 417 6.19 -13.12 37.67
CA SER A 417 6.73 -13.21 39.05
C SER A 417 8.14 -13.82 39.10
N LYS A 418 8.88 -13.58 40.16
CA LYS A 418 10.22 -14.15 40.32
C LYS A 418 10.20 -15.68 40.26
N GLU A 419 9.19 -16.32 40.86
CA GLU A 419 9.03 -17.76 40.86
C GLU A 419 8.79 -18.35 39.48
N GLU A 420 8.00 -17.66 38.63
CA GLU A 420 7.74 -18.05 37.24
C GLU A 420 8.98 -17.90 36.35
N LEU A 421 9.80 -16.88 36.61
CA LEU A 421 11.05 -16.64 35.86
C LEU A 421 12.16 -17.69 36.21
N GLU A 422 12.20 -18.15 37.47
CA GLU A 422 13.22 -19.14 37.91
C GLU A 422 12.85 -20.58 37.53
N HIS A 423 11.58 -20.91 37.44
CA HIS A 423 11.09 -22.27 37.25
C HIS A 423 10.54 -22.60 35.86
N GLY A 424 10.40 -21.60 34.99
CA GLY A 424 10.05 -21.82 33.59
C GLY A 424 8.70 -22.51 33.37
N LYS A 425 7.71 -22.27 34.23
CA LYS A 425 6.40 -22.93 34.18
C LYS A 425 5.29 -21.99 33.71
#